data_d2b99bfce894d47cc457178a4085bfe7
#
_entry.id   d2b99bfce894d47cc457178a4085bfe7
#
_cell.length_a   1.000
_cell.length_b   1.000
_cell.length_c   1.000
_cell.angle_alpha   90.00
_cell.angle_beta   90.00
_cell.angle_gamma   90.00
#
_symmetry.space_group_name_H-M   'P 1'
#
loop_
_entity.id
_entity.type
_entity.pdbx_description
1 polymer ?
#
loop_
_entity_poly.entity_id
_entity_poly.type
_entity_poly.pdbx_seq_one_letter_code
_entity_poly.pdbx_strand_id
1 'polypeptide(L)'
;YKINYKMIKFIFHILNIIIIFLYVYPGSILGFFFYGDFDKQPQITTDFISLSSSHVYAFALLSILGFINYYKSHKYLIVSYLFIVSIILEGLHLLIPNRGFQFSDLFGNMVGVLLSLLIINLVNYWRKK
;
A
#
# COMPACT_ATOMS: atom_id res chain seq x y z
N TYR A 1 13.84 0.83 -24.34
CA TYR A 1 13.74 1.57 -23.06
C TYR A 1 14.41 0.75 -21.95
N LYS A 2 15.58 1.17 -21.45
CA LYS A 2 16.19 0.58 -20.24
C LYS A 2 15.47 1.12 -19.04
N ILE A 3 14.77 0.25 -18.31
CA ILE A 3 14.14 0.60 -17.04
C ILE A 3 15.24 1.02 -16.06
N ASN A 4 15.15 2.23 -15.52
CA ASN A 4 16.10 2.71 -14.51
C ASN A 4 15.71 2.16 -13.13
N TYR A 5 16.23 0.99 -12.78
CA TYR A 5 15.96 0.34 -11.50
C TYR A 5 16.34 1.19 -10.29
N LYS A 6 17.37 2.04 -10.40
CA LYS A 6 17.73 2.95 -9.29
C LYS A 6 16.61 3.96 -9.02
N MET A 7 15.99 4.49 -10.07
CA MET A 7 14.86 5.41 -9.94
C MET A 7 13.64 4.72 -9.33
N ILE A 8 13.28 3.50 -9.79
CA ILE A 8 12.14 2.77 -9.23
C ILE A 8 12.38 2.43 -7.76
N LYS A 9 13.60 2.04 -7.39
CA LYS A 9 13.98 1.79 -6.00
C LYS A 9 13.82 3.05 -5.13
N PHE A 10 14.25 4.19 -5.62
CA PHE A 10 14.08 5.47 -4.94
C PHE A 10 12.58 5.80 -4.74
N ILE A 11 11.78 5.65 -5.81
CA ILE A 11 10.32 5.89 -5.75
C ILE A 11 9.66 4.95 -4.74
N PHE A 12 10.04 3.67 -4.68
CA PHE A 12 9.52 2.73 -3.68
C PHE A 12 9.78 3.22 -2.25
N HIS A 13 10.99 3.63 -1.93
CA HIS A 13 11.32 4.10 -0.58
C HIS A 13 10.60 5.40 -0.22
N ILE A 14 10.49 6.34 -1.15
CA ILE A 14 9.74 7.59 -0.94
C ILE A 14 8.26 7.28 -0.72
N LEU A 15 7.65 6.45 -1.56
CA LEU A 15 6.25 6.07 -1.41
C LEU A 15 6.00 5.34 -0.09
N ASN A 16 6.93 4.46 0.32
CA ASN A 16 6.84 3.76 1.59
C ASN A 16 6.81 4.74 2.78
N ILE A 17 7.70 5.73 2.78
CA ILE A 17 7.73 6.78 3.81
C ILE A 17 6.44 7.59 3.79
N ILE A 18 5.96 7.99 2.61
CA ILE A 18 4.72 8.77 2.47
C ILE A 18 3.52 7.97 3.01
N ILE A 19 3.38 6.70 2.65
CA ILE A 19 2.28 5.86 3.13
C ILE A 19 2.34 5.71 4.64
N ILE A 20 3.51 5.40 5.23
CA ILE A 20 3.66 5.33 6.68
C ILE A 20 3.22 6.64 7.34
N PHE A 21 3.69 7.77 6.82
CA PHE A 21 3.35 9.08 7.36
C PHE A 21 1.83 9.36 7.29
N LEU A 22 1.19 9.07 6.14
CA LEU A 22 -0.25 9.27 5.96
C LEU A 22 -1.09 8.38 6.90
N TYR A 23 -0.63 7.15 7.17
CA TYR A 23 -1.32 6.22 8.08
C TYR A 23 -1.18 6.60 9.54
N VAL A 24 -0.01 7.08 9.98
CA VAL A 24 0.21 7.43 11.38
C VAL A 24 -0.21 8.86 11.74
N TYR A 25 -0.48 9.70 10.76
CA TYR A 25 -0.95 11.06 11.01
C TYR A 25 -2.37 11.05 11.62
N PRO A 26 -2.62 11.84 12.68
CA PRO A 26 -3.94 11.92 13.32
C PRO A 26 -4.93 12.73 12.47
N GLY A 27 -5.62 12.09 11.56
CA GLY A 27 -6.53 12.68 10.60
C GLY A 27 -6.13 12.43 9.17
N SER A 28 -6.80 13.07 8.21
CA SER A 28 -6.53 12.93 6.79
C SER A 28 -5.84 14.18 6.24
N ILE A 29 -4.53 14.10 6.01
CA ILE A 29 -3.79 15.17 5.33
C ILE A 29 -4.31 15.37 3.91
N LEU A 30 -4.59 14.28 3.19
CA LEU A 30 -5.14 14.35 1.83
C LEU A 30 -6.53 14.99 1.83
N GLY A 31 -7.37 14.68 2.83
CA GLY A 31 -8.67 15.32 2.99
C GLY A 31 -8.56 16.81 3.24
N PHE A 32 -7.63 17.24 4.07
CA PHE A 32 -7.34 18.65 4.26
C PHE A 32 -6.87 19.32 2.97
N PHE A 33 -6.00 18.68 2.22
CA PHE A 33 -5.45 19.23 0.97
C PHE A 33 -6.52 19.40 -0.11
N PHE A 34 -7.43 18.41 -0.26
CA PHE A 34 -8.46 18.43 -1.31
C PHE A 34 -9.76 19.13 -0.88
N TYR A 35 -10.12 19.07 0.40
CA TYR A 35 -11.43 19.52 0.89
C TYR A 35 -11.34 20.55 2.02
N GLY A 36 -10.13 20.85 2.52
CA GLY A 36 -9.97 21.70 3.70
C GLY A 36 -10.46 21.06 5.01
N ASP A 37 -10.56 19.74 5.04
CA ASP A 37 -11.19 18.99 6.13
C ASP A 37 -10.37 17.74 6.48
N PHE A 38 -9.83 17.67 7.69
CA PHE A 38 -9.03 16.54 8.17
C PHE A 38 -9.86 15.28 8.45
N ASP A 39 -11.19 15.40 8.56
CA ASP A 39 -12.07 14.26 8.82
C ASP A 39 -12.52 13.56 7.55
N LYS A 40 -12.29 14.15 6.39
CA LYS A 40 -12.64 13.57 5.09
C LYS A 40 -11.49 12.77 4.51
N GLN A 41 -11.79 11.53 4.10
CA GLN A 41 -10.87 10.71 3.34
C GLN A 41 -11.22 10.81 1.84
N PRO A 42 -10.28 11.24 0.97
CA PRO A 42 -10.53 11.23 -0.45
C PRO A 42 -10.60 9.79 -0.98
N GLN A 43 -11.56 9.54 -1.86
CA GLN A 43 -11.74 8.25 -2.54
C GLN A 43 -11.65 8.43 -4.05
N ILE A 44 -10.91 7.57 -4.71
CA ILE A 44 -10.83 7.52 -6.18
C ILE A 44 -12.05 6.78 -6.71
N THR A 45 -12.44 5.69 -6.06
CA THR A 45 -13.62 4.89 -6.38
C THR A 45 -14.38 4.53 -5.10
N THR A 46 -15.64 4.09 -5.24
CA THR A 46 -16.39 3.50 -4.12
C THR A 46 -15.71 2.24 -3.59
N ASP A 47 -15.98 1.90 -2.34
CA ASP A 47 -15.44 0.70 -1.73
C ASP A 47 -15.93 -0.58 -2.43
N PHE A 48 -15.11 -1.64 -2.39
CA PHE A 48 -15.40 -2.94 -2.99
C PHE A 48 -16.11 -3.84 -1.98
N ILE A 49 -17.42 -3.93 -2.02
CA ILE A 49 -18.27 -4.74 -1.11
C ILE A 49 -17.94 -4.43 0.37
N SER A 50 -16.89 -5.05 0.92
CA SER A 50 -16.42 -4.89 2.32
C SER A 50 -14.95 -4.47 2.43
N LEU A 51 -14.34 -4.02 1.32
CA LEU A 51 -12.94 -3.62 1.26
C LEU A 51 -12.83 -2.12 0.93
N SER A 52 -11.98 -1.41 1.69
CA SER A 52 -11.64 -0.03 1.37
C SER A 52 -10.83 0.06 0.08
N SER A 53 -11.40 0.68 -0.95
CA SER A 53 -10.76 0.83 -2.25
C SER A 53 -9.46 1.63 -2.18
N SER A 54 -9.42 2.70 -1.39
CA SER A 54 -8.23 3.55 -1.23
C SER A 54 -7.07 2.77 -0.62
N HIS A 55 -7.34 1.90 0.36
CA HIS A 55 -6.33 1.04 0.99
C HIS A 55 -5.82 -0.04 0.03
N VAL A 56 -6.70 -0.64 -0.77
CA VAL A 56 -6.30 -1.59 -1.83
C VAL A 56 -5.34 -0.92 -2.81
N TYR A 57 -5.67 0.27 -3.31
CA TYR A 57 -4.83 0.98 -4.28
C TYR A 57 -3.47 1.39 -3.69
N ALA A 58 -3.44 1.92 -2.46
CA ALA A 58 -2.21 2.34 -1.81
C ALA A 58 -1.24 1.16 -1.64
N PHE A 59 -1.72 0.04 -1.09
CA PHE A 59 -0.89 -1.14 -0.89
C PHE A 59 -0.59 -1.92 -2.17
N ALA A 60 -1.47 -1.90 -3.16
CA ALA A 60 -1.16 -2.46 -4.47
C ALA A 60 -0.01 -1.72 -5.14
N LEU A 61 -0.04 -0.39 -5.16
CA LEU A 61 1.02 0.42 -5.75
C LEU A 61 2.35 0.22 -5.03
N LEU A 62 2.36 0.29 -3.69
CA LEU A 62 3.55 0.05 -2.88
C LEU A 62 4.14 -1.34 -3.13
N SER A 63 3.28 -2.36 -3.17
CA SER A 63 3.69 -3.75 -3.34
C SER A 63 4.24 -4.02 -4.75
N ILE A 64 3.62 -3.48 -5.78
CA ILE A 64 4.14 -3.60 -7.16
C ILE A 64 5.55 -3.02 -7.25
N LEU A 65 5.78 -1.82 -6.73
CA LEU A 65 7.10 -1.19 -6.72
C LEU A 65 8.11 -1.99 -5.88
N GLY A 66 7.70 -2.51 -4.74
CA GLY A 66 8.52 -3.37 -3.89
C GLY A 66 8.91 -4.66 -4.60
N PHE A 67 7.97 -5.33 -5.27
CA PHE A 67 8.23 -6.57 -5.99
C PHE A 67 9.10 -6.36 -7.23
N ILE A 68 8.91 -5.29 -7.99
CA ILE A 68 9.79 -4.96 -9.12
C ILE A 68 11.25 -4.85 -8.65
N ASN A 69 11.49 -4.25 -7.49
CA ASN A 69 12.84 -4.03 -6.99
C ASN A 69 13.46 -5.24 -6.27
N TYR A 70 12.68 -5.96 -5.47
CA TYR A 70 13.22 -6.90 -4.48
C TYR A 70 12.76 -8.35 -4.64
N TYR A 71 11.75 -8.63 -5.49
CA TYR A 71 11.19 -9.98 -5.58
C TYR A 71 12.21 -11.03 -6.03
N LYS A 72 13.12 -10.69 -6.95
CA LYS A 72 14.15 -11.63 -7.44
C LYS A 72 15.28 -11.85 -6.44
N SER A 73 15.67 -10.82 -5.69
CA SER A 73 16.81 -10.86 -4.78
C SER A 73 16.44 -11.24 -3.35
N HIS A 74 15.30 -10.77 -2.86
CA HIS A 74 14.89 -10.90 -1.45
C HIS A 74 13.39 -11.18 -1.32
N LYS A 75 12.91 -12.23 -2.03
CA LYS A 75 11.48 -12.55 -2.12
C LYS A 75 10.78 -12.64 -0.76
N TYR A 76 11.27 -13.46 0.13
CA TYR A 76 10.62 -13.69 1.42
C TYR A 76 10.63 -12.43 2.30
N LEU A 77 11.71 -11.66 2.24
CA LEU A 77 11.84 -10.43 3.01
C LEU A 77 10.85 -9.37 2.54
N ILE A 78 10.74 -9.13 1.24
CA ILE A 78 9.80 -8.09 0.74
C ILE A 78 8.34 -8.50 0.92
N VAL A 79 8.00 -9.76 0.71
CA VAL A 79 6.64 -10.26 0.93
C VAL A 79 6.25 -10.13 2.40
N SER A 80 7.11 -10.60 3.32
CA SER A 80 6.86 -10.50 4.76
C SER A 80 6.76 -9.04 5.21
N TYR A 81 7.66 -8.18 4.73
CA TYR A 81 7.64 -6.76 5.04
C TYR A 81 6.31 -6.11 4.69
N LEU A 82 5.83 -6.31 3.45
CA LEU A 82 4.60 -5.68 2.97
C LEU A 82 3.36 -6.17 3.75
N PHE A 83 3.28 -7.46 4.07
CA PHE A 83 2.18 -7.96 4.92
C PHE A 83 2.25 -7.45 6.34
N ILE A 84 3.42 -7.45 6.96
CA ILE A 84 3.61 -6.96 8.34
C ILE A 84 3.26 -5.47 8.41
N VAL A 85 3.75 -4.65 7.48
CA VAL A 85 3.45 -3.21 7.44
C VAL A 85 1.96 -2.97 7.20
N SER A 86 1.31 -3.74 6.32
CA SER A 86 -0.12 -3.63 6.07
C SER A 86 -0.98 -3.85 7.32
N ILE A 87 -0.57 -4.80 8.17
CA ILE A 87 -1.26 -5.11 9.42
C ILE A 87 -0.93 -4.08 10.51
N ILE A 88 0.35 -3.75 10.68
CA ILE A 88 0.79 -2.82 11.73
C ILE A 88 0.22 -1.43 11.52
N LEU A 89 0.24 -0.90 10.31
CA LEU A 89 -0.25 0.45 10.04
C LEU A 89 -1.74 0.59 10.35
N GLU A 90 -2.54 -0.41 10.01
CA GLU A 90 -3.96 -0.39 10.39
C GLU A 90 -4.16 -0.62 11.88
N GLY A 91 -3.39 -1.52 12.50
CA GLY A 91 -3.42 -1.76 13.94
C GLY A 91 -3.08 -0.51 14.75
N LEU A 92 -2.18 0.34 14.28
CA LEU A 92 -1.85 1.61 14.94
C LEU A 92 -3.03 2.58 14.99
N HIS A 93 -4.03 2.46 14.13
CA HIS A 93 -5.25 3.28 14.21
C HIS A 93 -6.05 3.07 15.50
N LEU A 94 -5.81 1.99 16.25
CA LEU A 94 -6.36 1.82 17.60
C LEU A 94 -5.76 2.81 18.62
N LEU A 95 -4.56 3.32 18.37
CA LEU A 95 -3.81 4.17 19.29
C LEU A 95 -3.75 5.63 18.85
N ILE A 96 -3.93 5.90 17.56
CA ILE A 96 -3.77 7.23 16.99
C ILE A 96 -5.07 8.03 17.15
N PRO A 97 -5.01 9.27 17.73
CA PRO A 97 -6.18 10.13 17.85
C PRO A 97 -6.80 10.44 16.47
N ASN A 98 -8.12 10.58 16.44
CA ASN A 98 -8.89 10.87 15.21
C ASN A 98 -8.74 9.82 14.09
N ARG A 99 -8.30 8.63 14.44
CA ARG A 99 -8.27 7.44 13.58
C ARG A 99 -9.08 6.32 14.23
N GLY A 100 -9.70 5.50 13.40
CA GLY A 100 -10.43 4.32 13.85
C GLY A 100 -9.95 3.09 13.10
N PHE A 101 -9.70 1.99 13.84
CA PHE A 101 -9.44 0.70 13.22
C PHE A 101 -10.69 0.19 12.51
N GLN A 102 -10.52 -0.25 11.27
CA GLN A 102 -11.58 -0.87 10.47
C GLN A 102 -11.08 -2.14 9.79
N PHE A 103 -11.84 -3.22 9.90
CA PHE A 103 -11.52 -4.46 9.19
C PHE A 103 -11.53 -4.30 7.67
N SER A 104 -12.40 -3.44 7.13
CA SER A 104 -12.42 -3.11 5.70
C SER A 104 -11.09 -2.50 5.23
N ASP A 105 -10.46 -1.68 6.04
CA ASP A 105 -9.17 -1.05 5.76
C ASP A 105 -8.03 -2.07 5.88
N LEU A 106 -8.03 -2.88 6.94
CA LEU A 106 -7.05 -3.95 7.12
C LEU A 106 -7.07 -4.94 5.95
N PHE A 107 -8.25 -5.44 5.60
CA PHE A 107 -8.39 -6.37 4.48
C PHE A 107 -8.09 -5.70 3.14
N GLY A 108 -8.43 -4.42 2.98
CA GLY A 108 -8.04 -3.63 1.82
C GLY A 108 -6.53 -3.57 1.63
N ASN A 109 -5.78 -3.28 2.69
CA ASN A 109 -4.32 -3.32 2.69
C ASN A 109 -3.78 -4.70 2.26
N MET A 110 -4.26 -5.76 2.90
CA MET A 110 -3.81 -7.13 2.63
C MET A 110 -4.14 -7.58 1.20
N VAL A 111 -5.34 -7.27 0.72
CA VAL A 111 -5.76 -7.60 -0.65
C VAL A 111 -4.90 -6.86 -1.67
N GLY A 112 -4.54 -5.61 -1.43
CA GLY A 112 -3.60 -4.88 -2.27
C GLY A 112 -2.25 -5.59 -2.42
N VAL A 113 -1.68 -6.10 -1.33
CA VAL A 113 -0.44 -6.90 -1.35
C VAL A 113 -0.65 -8.21 -2.10
N LEU A 114 -1.72 -8.95 -1.81
CA LEU A 114 -2.04 -10.24 -2.46
C LEU A 114 -2.21 -10.12 -3.96
N LEU A 115 -2.99 -9.14 -4.43
CA LEU A 115 -3.20 -8.92 -5.87
C LEU A 115 -1.88 -8.62 -6.57
N SER A 116 -1.03 -7.79 -5.98
CA SER A 116 0.29 -7.48 -6.53
C SER A 116 1.20 -8.71 -6.57
N LEU A 117 1.14 -9.57 -5.53
CA LEU A 117 1.88 -10.84 -5.49
C LEU A 117 1.43 -11.81 -6.58
N LEU A 118 0.12 -11.90 -6.82
CA LEU A 118 -0.42 -12.70 -7.91
C LEU A 118 0.05 -12.19 -9.27
N ILE A 119 -0.01 -10.89 -9.49
CA ILE A 119 0.43 -10.27 -10.75
C ILE A 119 1.91 -10.56 -11.01
N ILE A 120 2.79 -10.35 -10.03
CA ILE A 120 4.22 -10.60 -10.21
C ILE A 120 4.54 -12.08 -10.45
N ASN A 121 3.81 -12.99 -9.80
CA ASN A 121 3.95 -14.42 -10.04
C ASN A 121 3.51 -14.80 -11.46
N LEU A 122 2.39 -14.27 -11.95
CA LEU A 122 1.91 -14.50 -13.31
C LEU A 122 2.91 -13.97 -14.34
N VAL A 123 3.39 -12.75 -14.18
CA VAL A 123 4.39 -12.15 -15.09
C VAL A 123 5.66 -13.00 -15.13
N ASN A 124 6.14 -13.46 -13.97
CA ASN A 124 7.34 -14.30 -13.91
C ASN A 124 7.10 -15.69 -14.54
N TYR A 125 5.90 -16.25 -14.42
CA TYR A 125 5.54 -17.51 -15.06
C TYR A 125 5.55 -17.39 -16.58
N TRP A 126 4.93 -16.35 -17.12
CA TRP A 126 4.87 -16.11 -18.57
C TRP A 126 6.25 -15.81 -19.19
N ARG A 127 7.14 -15.16 -18.44
CA ARG A 127 8.51 -14.87 -18.89
C ARG A 127 9.43 -16.10 -18.95
N LYS A 128 9.06 -17.20 -18.32
CA LYS A 128 9.82 -18.44 -18.33
C LYS A 128 9.41 -19.39 -19.47
N LYS A 129 8.31 -19.14 -20.14
CA LYS A 129 7.84 -19.84 -21.34
C LYS A 129 8.39 -19.20 -22.61
#